data_5202b1b6b636706380d4306f7a8f85b1
#
_entry.id   5202b1b6b636706380d4306f7a8f85b1
#
_cell.length_a   1.000
_cell.length_b   1.000
_cell.length_c   1.000
_cell.angle_alpha   90.00
_cell.angle_beta   90.00
_cell.angle_gamma   90.00
#
_symmetry.space_group_name_H-M   'P 1'
#
loop_
_entity.id
_entity.type
_entity.pdbx_description
1 polymer ?
#
loop_
_entity_poly.entity_id
_entity_poly.type
_entity_poly.pdbx_seq_one_letter_code
_entity_poly.pdbx_strand_id
1 'polypeptide(L)'
;MNRRAVCYLGAFVMTICFLSFSVGLQAQEKQQTTPAAPESALASPATHDLAHPPIDCPLRKQGVDPSKLKPFEETEKYIAFLERPDRAIWQKPDEVVAALGLAGNESVLDLGAGSGYFTFRLAKALPRGKVFAADTEAEMIVHIHHKAMSEGMQNIEPMLVKPDNPDVPKGTDWVFVSDVLHHVSDRSAWLGKLYSEMKPGARLALIKFKEGDLPEWPPASVKITHAQILVLMAKAGFTLESERAALLPYQTFLVFRKSA
;
A
#
# COMPACT_ATOMS: atom_id res chain seq x y z
N MET A 1 36.83 27.04 44.37
CA MET A 1 37.44 26.04 45.28
C MET A 1 37.25 24.70 44.56
N ASN A 2 38.30 24.18 43.91
CA ASN A 2 39.15 23.06 44.31
C ASN A 2 38.38 21.73 44.32
N ARG A 3 38.77 20.62 43.67
CA ARG A 3 40.04 20.07 43.10
C ARG A 3 39.63 18.84 42.29
N ARG A 4 40.17 18.55 41.11
CA ARG A 4 41.31 17.63 40.81
C ARG A 4 41.13 16.23 41.44
N ALA A 5 41.27 15.12 40.76
CA ALA A 5 42.40 14.57 40.01
C ALA A 5 41.97 13.22 39.37
N VAL A 6 42.35 12.85 38.19
CA VAL A 6 43.63 12.27 37.69
C VAL A 6 43.70 10.74 37.75
N CYS A 7 43.81 10.14 36.54
CA CYS A 7 44.61 9.01 36.06
C CYS A 7 44.58 7.65 36.79
N TYR A 8 44.50 6.55 36.01
CA TYR A 8 45.69 5.73 35.70
C TYR A 8 45.45 4.75 34.52
N LEU A 9 46.49 4.74 33.73
CA LEU A 9 46.90 3.87 32.63
C LEU A 9 47.16 2.43 33.13
N GLY A 10 46.97 1.44 32.25
CA GLY A 10 47.43 0.08 32.46
C GLY A 10 47.47 -0.70 31.16
N ALA A 11 48.52 -0.53 30.38
CA ALA A 11 48.86 -1.39 29.27
C ALA A 11 49.48 -2.70 29.81
N PHE A 12 49.05 -3.86 29.27
CA PHE A 12 49.83 -5.09 29.40
C PHE A 12 50.05 -5.70 28.03
N VAL A 13 51.31 -5.55 27.59
CA VAL A 13 51.90 -6.29 26.46
C VAL A 13 52.39 -7.60 27.02
N MET A 14 52.05 -8.72 26.39
CA MET A 14 52.73 -9.98 26.61
C MET A 14 53.00 -10.68 25.27
N THR A 15 54.25 -10.51 24.86
CA THR A 15 54.93 -11.24 23.79
C THR A 15 55.40 -12.58 24.31
N ILE A 16 55.07 -13.69 23.66
CA ILE A 16 55.83 -14.94 23.79
C ILE A 16 55.99 -15.60 22.44
N CYS A 17 57.25 -16.01 22.26
CA CYS A 17 57.97 -16.52 21.08
C CYS A 17 57.53 -17.91 20.60
N PHE A 18 57.71 -18.08 19.30
CA PHE A 18 58.08 -19.20 18.47
C PHE A 18 58.42 -20.55 19.14
N LEU A 19 57.89 -21.62 18.54
CA LEU A 19 58.70 -22.79 18.19
C LEU A 19 58.05 -23.56 17.03
N SER A 20 58.80 -23.68 15.95
CA SER A 20 58.51 -24.40 14.72
C SER A 20 58.65 -25.92 14.98
N PHE A 21 57.69 -26.70 14.50
CA PHE A 21 57.96 -28.11 14.22
C PHE A 21 57.25 -28.50 12.90
N SER A 22 58.07 -28.73 11.90
CA SER A 22 57.68 -29.31 10.62
C SER A 22 57.62 -30.80 10.73
N VAL A 23 56.46 -31.40 10.54
CA VAL A 23 56.34 -32.81 10.17
C VAL A 23 55.37 -32.92 9.00
N GLY A 24 55.92 -33.27 7.84
CA GLY A 24 55.13 -33.54 6.66
C GLY A 24 54.38 -34.88 6.80
N LEU A 25 53.11 -34.84 6.51
CA LEU A 25 52.36 -36.03 6.18
C LEU A 25 51.49 -35.71 4.96
N GLN A 26 51.85 -36.28 3.81
CA GLN A 26 51.01 -36.26 2.61
C GLN A 26 49.80 -37.17 2.87
N ALA A 27 48.63 -36.56 3.04
CA ALA A 27 47.36 -37.25 2.96
C ALA A 27 46.73 -36.92 1.60
N GLN A 28 46.51 -37.96 0.81
CA GLN A 28 45.78 -37.91 -0.46
C GLN A 28 44.33 -37.53 -0.16
N GLU A 29 43.93 -36.34 -0.57
CA GLU A 29 42.57 -35.89 -0.52
C GLU A 29 41.81 -36.52 -1.70
N LYS A 30 40.96 -37.52 -1.36
CA LYS A 30 39.94 -38.03 -2.28
C LYS A 30 38.96 -36.93 -2.52
N GLN A 31 38.95 -36.34 -3.70
CA GLN A 31 37.90 -35.48 -4.19
C GLN A 31 36.56 -36.25 -4.18
N GLN A 32 35.75 -36.05 -3.17
CA GLN A 32 34.37 -36.42 -3.13
C GLN A 32 33.59 -35.37 -3.91
N THR A 33 33.26 -35.69 -5.15
CA THR A 33 32.33 -34.88 -5.98
C THR A 33 30.95 -34.99 -5.37
N THR A 34 30.57 -33.99 -4.61
CA THR A 34 29.18 -33.77 -4.20
C THR A 34 28.38 -33.41 -5.47
N PRO A 35 27.28 -34.11 -5.77
CA PRO A 35 26.42 -33.67 -6.90
C PRO A 35 25.88 -32.29 -6.57
N ALA A 36 26.12 -31.35 -7.51
CA ALA A 36 25.54 -30.04 -7.46
C ALA A 36 24.02 -30.18 -7.37
N ALA A 37 23.43 -29.58 -6.34
CA ALA A 37 21.99 -29.39 -6.27
C ALA A 37 21.56 -28.62 -7.54
N PRO A 38 20.39 -28.94 -8.11
CA PRO A 38 19.91 -28.19 -9.27
C PRO A 38 19.77 -26.73 -8.84
N GLU A 39 20.51 -25.87 -9.51
CA GLU A 39 20.38 -24.44 -9.46
C GLU A 39 18.94 -24.13 -9.85
N SER A 40 18.10 -23.88 -8.85
CA SER A 40 16.75 -23.39 -9.07
C SER A 40 16.93 -22.06 -9.80
N ALA A 41 16.77 -22.09 -11.11
CA ALA A 41 16.65 -20.91 -11.92
C ALA A 41 15.57 -20.04 -11.28
N LEU A 42 15.99 -19.02 -10.53
CA LEU A 42 15.16 -17.88 -10.20
C LEU A 42 14.74 -17.31 -11.56
N ALA A 43 13.55 -17.71 -12.01
CA ALA A 43 12.93 -17.11 -13.17
C ALA A 43 12.92 -15.60 -12.91
N SER A 44 13.67 -14.87 -13.72
CA SER A 44 13.55 -13.41 -13.76
C SER A 44 12.08 -13.08 -13.83
N PRO A 45 11.56 -12.10 -13.06
CA PRO A 45 10.17 -11.72 -13.16
C PRO A 45 9.90 -11.40 -14.62
N ALA A 46 8.98 -12.17 -15.22
CA ALA A 46 8.65 -12.02 -16.61
C ALA A 46 8.20 -10.56 -16.80
N THR A 47 8.98 -9.79 -17.56
CA THR A 47 8.60 -8.44 -17.95
C THR A 47 7.35 -8.59 -18.80
N HIS A 48 6.22 -8.18 -18.23
CA HIS A 48 4.97 -8.14 -18.97
C HIS A 48 5.10 -7.16 -20.12
N ASP A 49 4.94 -7.63 -21.35
CA ASP A 49 4.71 -6.76 -22.49
C ASP A 49 3.33 -6.10 -22.29
N LEU A 50 3.32 -4.78 -22.14
CA LEU A 50 2.10 -3.98 -21.97
C LEU A 50 1.15 -4.09 -23.15
N ALA A 51 1.70 -4.25 -24.36
CA ALA A 51 0.92 -4.39 -25.59
C ALA A 51 0.32 -5.80 -25.76
N HIS A 52 0.98 -6.81 -25.19
CA HIS A 52 0.59 -8.20 -25.33
C HIS A 52 0.73 -8.96 -24.01
N PRO A 53 -0.10 -8.65 -23.00
CA PRO A 53 -0.02 -9.34 -21.71
C PRO A 53 -0.30 -10.84 -21.90
N PRO A 54 0.39 -11.72 -21.16
CA PRO A 54 0.15 -13.16 -21.21
C PRO A 54 -1.34 -13.50 -21.04
N ILE A 55 -1.78 -14.60 -21.64
CA ILE A 55 -3.19 -15.05 -21.55
C ILE A 55 -3.65 -15.20 -20.09
N ASP A 56 -2.74 -15.57 -19.20
CA ASP A 56 -3.01 -15.77 -17.77
C ASP A 56 -2.88 -14.49 -16.93
N CYS A 57 -2.59 -13.34 -17.53
CA CYS A 57 -2.51 -12.08 -16.79
C CYS A 57 -3.85 -11.78 -16.11
N PRO A 58 -3.87 -11.53 -14.78
CA PRO A 58 -5.09 -11.22 -14.04
C PRO A 58 -5.88 -10.05 -14.63
N LEU A 59 -5.19 -9.06 -15.18
CA LEU A 59 -5.82 -7.87 -15.79
C LEU A 59 -6.63 -8.20 -17.04
N ARG A 60 -6.13 -9.11 -17.87
CA ARG A 60 -6.87 -9.56 -19.06
C ARG A 60 -8.16 -10.29 -18.70
N LYS A 61 -8.12 -11.09 -17.61
CA LYS A 61 -9.33 -11.77 -17.09
C LYS A 61 -10.37 -10.78 -16.56
N GLN A 62 -9.95 -9.60 -16.15
CA GLN A 62 -10.82 -8.51 -15.69
C GLN A 62 -11.32 -7.61 -16.84
N GLY A 63 -10.98 -7.92 -18.08
CA GLY A 63 -11.43 -7.17 -19.26
C GLY A 63 -10.62 -5.91 -19.56
N VAL A 64 -9.42 -5.77 -18.99
CA VAL A 64 -8.49 -4.71 -19.40
C VAL A 64 -8.07 -4.97 -20.85
N ASP A 65 -8.43 -4.05 -21.74
CA ASP A 65 -8.11 -4.08 -23.15
C ASP A 65 -6.96 -3.10 -23.44
N PRO A 66 -5.75 -3.59 -23.74
CA PRO A 66 -4.59 -2.71 -23.97
C PRO A 66 -4.81 -1.69 -25.10
N SER A 67 -5.66 -2.02 -26.08
CA SER A 67 -5.93 -1.12 -27.22
C SER A 67 -6.79 0.09 -26.85
N LYS A 68 -7.42 0.09 -25.67
CA LYS A 68 -8.30 1.14 -25.15
C LYS A 68 -7.67 1.99 -24.07
N LEU A 69 -6.43 1.67 -23.67
CA LEU A 69 -5.70 2.46 -22.69
C LEU A 69 -5.38 3.85 -23.24
N LYS A 70 -5.40 4.85 -22.37
CA LYS A 70 -4.97 6.22 -22.68
C LYS A 70 -3.51 6.23 -23.12
N PRO A 71 -3.09 7.24 -23.88
CA PRO A 71 -1.68 7.40 -24.23
C PRO A 71 -0.79 7.36 -23.00
N PHE A 72 0.32 6.65 -23.08
CA PHE A 72 1.27 6.47 -21.98
C PHE A 72 1.72 7.81 -21.37
N GLU A 73 2.00 8.81 -22.19
CA GLU A 73 2.44 10.13 -21.74
C GLU A 73 1.40 10.86 -20.87
N GLU A 74 0.11 10.72 -21.16
CA GLU A 74 -0.96 11.29 -20.34
C GLU A 74 -1.08 10.57 -18.99
N THR A 75 -0.99 9.25 -19.01
CA THR A 75 -1.01 8.40 -17.82
C THR A 75 0.16 8.72 -16.91
N GLU A 76 1.38 8.82 -17.44
CA GLU A 76 2.58 9.17 -16.68
C GLU A 76 2.49 10.56 -16.01
N LYS A 77 1.98 11.57 -16.72
CA LYS A 77 1.75 12.90 -16.14
C LYS A 77 0.76 12.86 -14.98
N TYR A 78 -0.28 12.06 -15.11
CA TYR A 78 -1.28 11.93 -14.04
C TYR A 78 -0.72 11.17 -12.83
N ILE A 79 0.03 10.09 -13.05
CA ILE A 79 0.73 9.36 -11.99
C ILE A 79 1.71 10.29 -11.27
N ALA A 80 2.52 11.06 -12.00
CA ALA A 80 3.47 12.01 -11.42
C ALA A 80 2.77 13.08 -10.56
N PHE A 81 1.58 13.54 -10.97
CA PHE A 81 0.75 14.43 -10.17
C PHE A 81 0.26 13.74 -8.89
N LEU A 82 -0.19 12.48 -8.96
CA LEU A 82 -0.66 11.71 -7.81
C LEU A 82 0.44 11.33 -6.83
N GLU A 83 1.68 11.17 -7.31
CA GLU A 83 2.84 10.77 -6.49
C GLU A 83 3.81 11.94 -6.19
N ARG A 84 3.40 13.18 -6.42
CA ARG A 84 4.26 14.35 -6.18
C ARG A 84 4.81 14.37 -4.74
N PRO A 85 6.09 14.72 -4.54
CA PRO A 85 6.76 14.61 -3.24
C PRO A 85 6.13 15.46 -2.13
N ASP A 86 5.60 16.66 -2.46
CA ASP A 86 4.94 17.57 -1.52
C ASP A 86 3.66 16.98 -0.92
N ARG A 87 3.01 16.04 -1.62
CA ARG A 87 1.82 15.32 -1.12
C ARG A 87 2.07 14.65 0.23
N ALA A 88 3.25 14.07 0.43
CA ALA A 88 3.59 13.41 1.69
C ALA A 88 3.60 14.36 2.90
N ILE A 89 3.87 15.65 2.68
CA ILE A 89 3.95 16.67 3.74
C ILE A 89 2.57 16.88 4.39
N TRP A 90 1.51 16.92 3.57
CA TRP A 90 0.17 17.24 4.06
C TRP A 90 -0.73 16.00 4.17
N GLN A 91 -0.53 14.97 3.35
CA GLN A 91 -1.34 13.75 3.42
C GLN A 91 -0.79 12.69 4.37
N LYS A 92 0.48 12.82 4.78
CA LYS A 92 1.12 12.01 5.82
C LYS A 92 0.81 10.50 5.70
N PRO A 93 1.12 9.88 4.56
CA PRO A 93 0.59 8.55 4.24
C PRO A 93 0.98 7.47 5.24
N ASP A 94 2.19 7.53 5.79
CA ASP A 94 2.67 6.54 6.74
C ASP A 94 1.97 6.70 8.12
N GLU A 95 1.71 7.95 8.54
CA GLU A 95 0.92 8.23 9.75
C GLU A 95 -0.54 7.78 9.58
N VAL A 96 -1.11 7.96 8.38
CA VAL A 96 -2.46 7.49 8.03
C VAL A 96 -2.54 5.97 8.15
N VAL A 97 -1.61 5.24 7.52
CA VAL A 97 -1.60 3.77 7.57
C VAL A 97 -1.39 3.27 9.00
N ALA A 98 -0.46 3.89 9.76
CA ALA A 98 -0.27 3.55 11.18
C ALA A 98 -1.54 3.79 12.01
N ALA A 99 -2.32 4.84 11.70
CA ALA A 99 -3.54 5.18 12.41
C ALA A 99 -4.68 4.16 12.21
N LEU A 100 -4.62 3.29 11.20
CA LEU A 100 -5.55 2.17 11.04
C LEU A 100 -5.37 1.11 12.12
N GLY A 101 -4.18 0.97 12.71
CA GLY A 101 -3.89 -0.02 13.74
C GLY A 101 -4.01 -1.46 13.23
N LEU A 102 -3.50 -1.72 12.02
CA LEU A 102 -3.53 -3.04 11.39
C LEU A 102 -2.65 -4.04 12.15
N ALA A 103 -3.13 -5.27 12.31
CA ALA A 103 -2.38 -6.38 12.94
C ALA A 103 -1.44 -7.10 11.95
N GLY A 104 -1.51 -6.76 10.67
CA GLY A 104 -0.64 -7.27 9.62
C GLY A 104 -1.13 -8.52 8.89
N ASN A 105 -2.34 -8.97 9.17
CA ASN A 105 -2.97 -10.14 8.54
C ASN A 105 -4.37 -9.87 7.98
N GLU A 106 -4.79 -8.61 7.96
CA GLU A 106 -6.08 -8.20 7.44
C GLU A 106 -6.12 -8.23 5.91
N SER A 107 -7.34 -8.28 5.40
CA SER A 107 -7.68 -8.03 4.01
C SER A 107 -8.21 -6.61 3.87
N VAL A 108 -7.53 -5.77 3.11
CA VAL A 108 -7.87 -4.36 2.91
C VAL A 108 -8.23 -4.12 1.44
N LEU A 109 -9.35 -3.45 1.20
CA LEU A 109 -9.71 -2.90 -0.11
C LEU A 109 -9.33 -1.42 -0.13
N ASP A 110 -8.36 -1.05 -0.96
CA ASP A 110 -8.02 0.34 -1.31
C ASP A 110 -8.89 0.73 -2.52
N LEU A 111 -9.99 1.44 -2.24
CA LEU A 111 -11.03 1.74 -3.23
C LEU A 111 -10.85 3.17 -3.77
N GLY A 112 -10.55 3.25 -5.06
CA GLY A 112 -10.02 4.44 -5.72
C GLY A 112 -8.50 4.56 -5.52
N ALA A 113 -7.79 3.47 -5.78
CA ALA A 113 -6.37 3.32 -5.49
C ALA A 113 -5.47 4.31 -6.26
N GLY A 114 -5.91 4.81 -7.42
CA GLY A 114 -5.14 5.70 -8.27
C GLY A 114 -3.81 5.09 -8.66
N SER A 115 -2.71 5.80 -8.46
CA SER A 115 -1.35 5.31 -8.71
C SER A 115 -0.86 4.24 -7.71
N GLY A 116 -1.68 3.88 -6.73
CA GLY A 116 -1.28 2.99 -5.63
C GLY A 116 -0.57 3.71 -4.48
N TYR A 117 -0.71 5.03 -4.39
CA TYR A 117 -0.04 5.84 -3.38
C TYR A 117 -0.22 5.30 -1.95
N PHE A 118 -1.41 4.85 -1.57
CA PHE A 118 -1.68 4.16 -0.32
C PHE A 118 -1.54 2.64 -0.43
N THR A 119 -1.89 2.04 -1.55
CA THR A 119 -1.84 0.59 -1.78
C THR A 119 -0.51 -0.04 -1.34
N PHE A 120 0.62 0.51 -1.82
CA PHE A 120 1.95 -0.02 -1.52
C PHE A 120 2.34 0.12 -0.05
N ARG A 121 1.87 1.16 0.64
CA ARG A 121 2.08 1.35 2.08
C ARG A 121 1.22 0.40 2.90
N LEU A 122 -0.04 0.24 2.53
CA LEU A 122 -0.93 -0.75 3.13
C LEU A 122 -0.37 -2.16 2.98
N ALA A 123 0.12 -2.52 1.79
CA ALA A 123 0.70 -3.83 1.55
C ALA A 123 1.96 -4.10 2.38
N LYS A 124 2.81 -3.09 2.60
CA LYS A 124 3.96 -3.18 3.52
C LYS A 124 3.54 -3.37 4.98
N ALA A 125 2.41 -2.76 5.38
CA ALA A 125 1.85 -2.93 6.73
C ALA A 125 1.14 -4.28 6.92
N LEU A 126 0.92 -5.05 5.86
CA LEU A 126 0.17 -6.31 5.84
C LEU A 126 1.03 -7.50 5.38
N PRO A 127 2.12 -7.86 6.08
CA PRO A 127 3.04 -8.90 5.61
C PRO A 127 2.41 -10.31 5.54
N ARG A 128 1.29 -10.54 6.21
CA ARG A 128 0.51 -11.79 6.19
C ARG A 128 -0.93 -11.56 5.70
N GLY A 129 -1.24 -10.33 5.31
CA GLY A 129 -2.54 -9.92 4.80
C GLY A 129 -2.52 -9.69 3.29
N LYS A 130 -3.54 -9.00 2.79
CA LYS A 130 -3.70 -8.71 1.36
C LYS A 130 -4.30 -7.32 1.16
N VAL A 131 -3.90 -6.66 0.08
CA VAL A 131 -4.53 -5.43 -0.41
C VAL A 131 -5.18 -5.70 -1.77
N PHE A 132 -6.47 -5.45 -1.86
CA PHE A 132 -7.17 -5.32 -3.12
C PHE A 132 -7.08 -3.85 -3.54
N ALA A 133 -6.46 -3.55 -4.66
CA ALA A 133 -6.29 -2.19 -5.16
C ALA A 133 -7.29 -1.96 -6.29
N ALA A 134 -8.40 -1.31 -5.97
CA ALA A 134 -9.51 -1.13 -6.91
C ALA A 134 -9.54 0.29 -7.47
N ASP A 135 -9.66 0.41 -8.78
CA ASP A 135 -9.85 1.69 -9.47
C ASP A 135 -10.76 1.51 -10.69
N THR A 136 -11.35 2.61 -11.16
CA THR A 136 -12.17 2.65 -12.37
C THR A 136 -11.34 2.88 -13.63
N GLU A 137 -10.11 3.37 -13.49
CA GLU A 137 -9.20 3.65 -14.59
C GLU A 137 -8.28 2.46 -14.84
N ALA A 138 -8.41 1.84 -16.00
CA ALA A 138 -7.64 0.65 -16.35
C ALA A 138 -6.12 0.91 -16.34
N GLU A 139 -5.69 2.12 -16.70
CA GLU A 139 -4.30 2.54 -16.69
C GLU A 139 -3.69 2.51 -15.28
N MET A 140 -4.48 2.90 -14.26
CA MET A 140 -4.03 2.85 -12.86
C MET A 140 -3.86 1.39 -12.41
N ILE A 141 -4.78 0.52 -12.79
CA ILE A 141 -4.71 -0.91 -12.48
C ILE A 141 -3.50 -1.57 -13.14
N VAL A 142 -3.21 -1.23 -14.39
CA VAL A 142 -2.00 -1.68 -15.10
C VAL A 142 -0.74 -1.18 -14.40
N HIS A 143 -0.70 0.11 -14.05
CA HIS A 143 0.43 0.70 -13.32
C HIS A 143 0.70 -0.02 -11.99
N ILE A 144 -0.34 -0.19 -11.15
CA ILE A 144 -0.22 -0.89 -9.85
C ILE A 144 0.28 -2.31 -10.05
N HIS A 145 -0.26 -3.04 -11.04
CA HIS A 145 0.17 -4.41 -11.33
C HIS A 145 1.66 -4.49 -11.66
N HIS A 146 2.13 -3.65 -12.58
CA HIS A 146 3.53 -3.67 -13.00
C HIS A 146 4.48 -3.23 -11.87
N LYS A 147 4.09 -2.20 -11.13
CA LYS A 147 4.87 -1.74 -9.97
C LYS A 147 4.94 -2.80 -8.87
N ALA A 148 3.84 -3.49 -8.58
CA ALA A 148 3.82 -4.58 -7.62
C ALA A 148 4.74 -5.74 -8.06
N MET A 149 4.71 -6.11 -9.35
CA MET A 149 5.62 -7.12 -9.90
C MET A 149 7.07 -6.70 -9.81
N SER A 150 7.40 -5.47 -10.20
CA SER A 150 8.78 -4.95 -10.18
C SER A 150 9.35 -4.83 -8.76
N GLU A 151 8.49 -4.55 -7.76
CA GLU A 151 8.87 -4.50 -6.34
C GLU A 151 8.77 -5.86 -5.63
N GLY A 152 8.38 -6.94 -6.34
CA GLY A 152 8.22 -8.29 -5.78
C GLY A 152 7.08 -8.42 -4.76
N MET A 153 6.10 -7.51 -4.78
CA MET A 153 4.99 -7.49 -3.84
C MET A 153 3.87 -8.42 -4.30
N GLN A 154 3.73 -9.57 -3.65
CA GLN A 154 2.76 -10.62 -4.00
C GLN A 154 1.41 -10.48 -3.27
N ASN A 155 1.31 -9.56 -2.33
CA ASN A 155 0.12 -9.34 -1.51
C ASN A 155 -0.75 -8.17 -2.00
N ILE A 156 -0.56 -7.71 -3.25
CA ILE A 156 -1.39 -6.71 -3.93
C ILE A 156 -2.16 -7.39 -5.05
N GLU A 157 -3.47 -7.21 -5.07
CA GLU A 157 -4.36 -7.70 -6.10
C GLU A 157 -5.08 -6.52 -6.76
N PRO A 158 -4.65 -6.09 -7.96
CA PRO A 158 -5.29 -5.00 -8.69
C PRO A 158 -6.66 -5.42 -9.21
N MET A 159 -7.65 -4.52 -9.11
CA MET A 159 -9.04 -4.76 -9.50
C MET A 159 -9.60 -3.61 -10.32
N LEU A 160 -10.04 -3.88 -11.55
CA LEU A 160 -10.81 -2.92 -12.33
C LEU A 160 -12.28 -2.98 -11.89
N VAL A 161 -12.80 -1.87 -11.37
CA VAL A 161 -14.19 -1.78 -10.90
C VAL A 161 -14.99 -0.75 -11.71
N LYS A 162 -16.31 -0.80 -11.59
CA LYS A 162 -17.20 0.18 -12.26
C LYS A 162 -17.43 1.38 -11.34
N PRO A 163 -17.66 2.59 -11.91
CA PRO A 163 -17.88 3.80 -11.10
C PRO A 163 -19.07 3.70 -10.13
N ASP A 164 -20.09 2.92 -10.48
CA ASP A 164 -21.31 2.70 -9.69
C ASP A 164 -21.29 1.44 -8.83
N ASN A 165 -20.16 0.70 -8.86
CA ASN A 165 -20.01 -0.56 -8.15
C ASN A 165 -18.68 -0.65 -7.38
N PRO A 166 -18.68 -0.56 -6.03
CA PRO A 166 -17.47 -0.72 -5.23
C PRO A 166 -16.85 -2.12 -5.30
N ASP A 167 -17.65 -3.16 -5.59
CA ASP A 167 -17.22 -4.55 -5.82
C ASP A 167 -16.30 -5.09 -4.70
N VAL A 168 -16.82 -5.10 -3.46
CA VAL A 168 -16.04 -5.45 -2.27
C VAL A 168 -15.75 -6.95 -2.23
N PRO A 169 -14.49 -7.40 -2.26
CA PRO A 169 -14.13 -8.82 -2.17
C PRO A 169 -14.63 -9.44 -0.85
N LYS A 170 -15.14 -10.67 -0.94
CA LYS A 170 -15.61 -11.38 0.26
C LYS A 170 -14.52 -11.53 1.29
N GLY A 171 -14.86 -11.26 2.54
CA GLY A 171 -13.92 -11.39 3.66
C GLY A 171 -13.08 -10.15 3.93
N THR A 172 -13.23 -9.06 3.17
CA THR A 172 -12.53 -7.80 3.41
C THR A 172 -12.79 -7.29 4.83
N ASP A 173 -11.69 -7.04 5.57
CA ASP A 173 -11.73 -6.53 6.95
C ASP A 173 -11.86 -5.02 6.99
N TRP A 174 -11.17 -4.35 6.06
CA TRP A 174 -11.14 -2.91 5.93
C TRP A 174 -11.40 -2.47 4.50
N VAL A 175 -12.19 -1.42 4.36
CA VAL A 175 -12.24 -0.62 3.14
C VAL A 175 -11.56 0.70 3.43
N PHE A 176 -10.61 1.08 2.58
CA PHE A 176 -9.89 2.35 2.65
C PHE A 176 -10.32 3.20 1.44
N VAL A 177 -10.77 4.43 1.70
CA VAL A 177 -11.28 5.36 0.69
C VAL A 177 -10.63 6.71 0.92
N SER A 178 -9.74 7.13 0.03
CA SER A 178 -9.08 8.43 0.11
C SER A 178 -9.44 9.29 -1.09
N ASP A 179 -10.14 10.40 -0.82
CA ASP A 179 -10.47 11.41 -1.83
C ASP A 179 -11.31 10.91 -3.03
N VAL A 180 -12.15 9.91 -2.83
CA VAL A 180 -12.97 9.29 -3.88
C VAL A 180 -14.39 9.84 -3.93
N LEU A 181 -15.04 10.07 -2.79
CA LEU A 181 -16.48 10.35 -2.74
C LEU A 181 -16.92 11.60 -3.52
N HIS A 182 -16.03 12.54 -3.78
CA HIS A 182 -16.36 13.71 -4.58
C HIS A 182 -16.48 13.39 -6.08
N HIS A 183 -15.97 12.24 -6.53
CA HIS A 183 -16.14 11.72 -7.88
C HIS A 183 -17.41 10.90 -8.07
N VAL A 184 -18.03 10.42 -6.97
CA VAL A 184 -19.23 9.58 -7.02
C VAL A 184 -20.48 10.44 -7.25
N SER A 185 -21.20 10.18 -8.32
CA SER A 185 -22.41 10.92 -8.70
C SER A 185 -23.59 10.65 -7.75
N ASP A 186 -23.96 9.38 -7.54
CA ASP A 186 -24.96 8.97 -6.56
C ASP A 186 -24.30 8.35 -5.34
N ARG A 187 -23.88 9.21 -4.42
CA ARG A 187 -23.19 8.81 -3.18
C ARG A 187 -24.06 7.95 -2.27
N SER A 188 -25.39 8.19 -2.26
CA SER A 188 -26.29 7.46 -1.40
C SER A 188 -26.44 6.00 -1.85
N ALA A 189 -26.68 5.78 -3.12
CA ALA A 189 -26.76 4.44 -3.70
C ALA A 189 -25.43 3.70 -3.58
N TRP A 190 -24.32 4.39 -3.90
CA TRP A 190 -22.99 3.81 -3.84
C TRP A 190 -22.58 3.38 -2.42
N LEU A 191 -22.81 4.23 -1.41
CA LEU A 191 -22.53 3.91 0.00
C LEU A 191 -23.45 2.80 0.53
N GLY A 192 -24.71 2.77 0.12
CA GLY A 192 -25.63 1.67 0.45
C GLY A 192 -25.15 0.34 -0.11
N LYS A 193 -24.65 0.33 -1.36
CA LYS A 193 -24.07 -0.85 -1.98
C LYS A 193 -22.77 -1.28 -1.27
N LEU A 194 -21.86 -0.35 -1.04
CA LEU A 194 -20.63 -0.59 -0.28
C LEU A 194 -20.96 -1.23 1.08
N TYR A 195 -21.89 -0.65 1.81
CA TYR A 195 -22.34 -1.22 3.09
C TYR A 195 -22.85 -2.64 2.94
N SER A 196 -23.70 -2.91 1.94
CA SER A 196 -24.29 -4.25 1.75
C SER A 196 -23.23 -5.32 1.47
N GLU A 197 -22.19 -4.98 0.71
CA GLU A 197 -21.12 -5.89 0.30
C GLU A 197 -20.05 -6.13 1.38
N MET A 198 -19.84 -5.18 2.28
CA MET A 198 -18.92 -5.36 3.41
C MET A 198 -19.41 -6.45 4.37
N LYS A 199 -18.50 -7.21 4.95
CA LYS A 199 -18.87 -8.18 6.00
C LYS A 199 -19.28 -7.49 7.29
N PRO A 200 -20.12 -8.11 8.14
CA PRO A 200 -20.42 -7.61 9.48
C PRO A 200 -19.15 -7.34 10.29
N GLY A 201 -19.11 -6.22 11.00
CA GLY A 201 -17.98 -5.79 11.82
C GLY A 201 -16.79 -5.20 11.04
N ALA A 202 -16.81 -5.23 9.70
CA ALA A 202 -15.76 -4.60 8.88
C ALA A 202 -15.76 -3.08 9.08
N ARG A 203 -14.57 -2.48 8.87
CA ARG A 203 -14.33 -1.04 9.03
C ARG A 203 -14.16 -0.35 7.69
N LEU A 204 -14.56 0.91 7.65
CA LEU A 204 -14.33 1.81 6.55
C LEU A 204 -13.51 3.00 7.03
N ALA A 205 -12.30 3.16 6.51
CA ALA A 205 -11.50 4.36 6.69
C ALA A 205 -11.76 5.34 5.54
N LEU A 206 -12.23 6.52 5.87
CA LEU A 206 -12.56 7.56 4.91
C LEU A 206 -11.68 8.79 5.12
N ILE A 207 -10.95 9.17 4.08
CA ILE A 207 -10.22 10.43 4.05
C ILE A 207 -10.89 11.36 3.05
N LYS A 208 -11.18 12.58 3.47
CA LYS A 208 -11.79 13.62 2.64
C LYS A 208 -11.19 14.98 2.92
N PHE A 209 -11.17 15.87 1.95
CA PHE A 209 -10.76 17.24 2.18
C PHE A 209 -11.70 17.98 3.15
N LYS A 210 -11.09 18.83 3.99
CA LYS A 210 -11.82 19.77 4.87
C LYS A 210 -12.57 20.81 4.04
N GLU A 211 -13.50 21.47 4.67
CA GLU A 211 -14.25 22.56 4.06
C GLU A 211 -13.39 23.85 3.92
N GLY A 212 -13.89 24.80 3.14
CA GLY A 212 -13.23 26.08 2.93
C GLY A 212 -12.16 26.05 1.84
N ASP A 213 -11.47 27.16 1.72
CA ASP A 213 -10.37 27.32 0.76
C ASP A 213 -9.11 26.66 1.35
N LEU A 214 -8.58 25.71 0.63
CA LEU A 214 -7.37 24.97 0.98
C LEU A 214 -6.34 25.17 -0.13
N PRO A 215 -5.04 25.15 0.18
CA PRO A 215 -3.99 25.28 -0.84
C PRO A 215 -3.96 24.08 -1.80
N GLU A 216 -4.65 22.98 -1.43
CA GLU A 216 -4.69 21.74 -2.19
C GLU A 216 -6.05 21.50 -2.86
N TRP A 217 -6.02 20.80 -3.99
CA TRP A 217 -7.20 20.29 -4.69
C TRP A 217 -8.03 19.38 -3.76
N PRO A 218 -9.36 19.31 -3.86
CA PRO A 218 -10.25 19.83 -4.90
C PRO A 218 -10.79 21.25 -4.58
N PRO A 219 -11.37 21.97 -5.59
CA PRO A 219 -12.02 23.26 -5.34
C PRO A 219 -13.22 23.11 -4.40
N ALA A 220 -13.56 24.20 -3.69
CA ALA A 220 -14.64 24.20 -2.69
C ALA A 220 -15.98 23.67 -3.22
N SER A 221 -16.29 23.93 -4.50
CA SER A 221 -17.55 23.53 -5.14
C SER A 221 -17.81 22.03 -5.21
N VAL A 222 -16.75 21.18 -5.17
CA VAL A 222 -16.89 19.72 -5.22
C VAL A 222 -16.65 19.06 -3.88
N LYS A 223 -16.25 19.83 -2.86
CA LYS A 223 -16.03 19.29 -1.50
C LYS A 223 -17.36 18.91 -0.86
N ILE A 224 -17.32 17.81 -0.11
CA ILE A 224 -18.48 17.35 0.66
C ILE A 224 -18.27 17.82 2.11
N THR A 225 -19.26 18.47 2.70
CA THR A 225 -19.13 18.95 4.07
C THR A 225 -19.03 17.81 5.06
N HIS A 226 -18.46 18.07 6.24
CA HIS A 226 -18.38 17.09 7.30
C HIS A 226 -19.77 16.59 7.73
N ALA A 227 -20.72 17.51 7.89
CA ALA A 227 -22.10 17.17 8.23
C ALA A 227 -22.77 16.29 7.16
N GLN A 228 -22.56 16.60 5.86
CA GLN A 228 -23.09 15.78 4.77
C GLN A 228 -22.51 14.36 4.79
N ILE A 229 -21.21 14.19 5.07
CA ILE A 229 -20.58 12.86 5.19
C ILE A 229 -21.24 12.07 6.32
N LEU A 230 -21.39 12.64 7.51
CA LEU A 230 -22.00 11.93 8.65
C LEU A 230 -23.44 11.49 8.33
N VAL A 231 -24.22 12.36 7.67
CA VAL A 231 -25.61 12.03 7.26
C VAL A 231 -25.61 10.92 6.22
N LEU A 232 -24.75 10.97 5.20
CA LEU A 232 -24.68 9.95 4.15
C LEU A 232 -24.26 8.59 4.73
N MET A 233 -23.25 8.59 5.60
CA MET A 233 -22.76 7.37 6.23
C MET A 233 -23.80 6.73 7.15
N ALA A 234 -24.48 7.54 7.98
CA ALA A 234 -25.56 7.06 8.85
C ALA A 234 -26.74 6.50 8.04
N LYS A 235 -27.15 7.16 6.95
CA LYS A 235 -28.20 6.65 6.04
C LYS A 235 -27.83 5.33 5.39
N ALA A 236 -26.57 5.12 5.08
CA ALA A 236 -26.07 3.86 4.54
C ALA A 236 -25.98 2.73 5.59
N GLY A 237 -26.09 3.06 6.89
CA GLY A 237 -26.05 2.11 8.00
C GLY A 237 -24.71 2.07 8.76
N PHE A 238 -23.75 2.90 8.39
CA PHE A 238 -22.46 2.95 9.07
C PHE A 238 -22.55 3.70 10.40
N THR A 239 -21.80 3.23 11.40
CA THR A 239 -21.59 3.91 12.68
C THR A 239 -20.19 4.51 12.72
N LEU A 240 -20.08 5.78 13.10
CA LEU A 240 -18.78 6.44 13.32
C LEU A 240 -18.09 5.80 14.53
N GLU A 241 -16.90 5.23 14.32
CA GLU A 241 -16.07 4.62 15.37
C GLU A 241 -15.05 5.62 15.91
N SER A 242 -14.40 6.38 15.03
CA SER A 242 -13.44 7.41 15.44
C SER A 242 -13.25 8.49 14.37
N GLU A 243 -12.82 9.66 14.85
CA GLU A 243 -12.37 10.78 14.02
C GLU A 243 -11.02 11.27 14.49
N ARG A 244 -10.11 11.51 13.53
CA ARG A 244 -8.76 12.05 13.78
C ARG A 244 -8.60 13.40 13.09
N ALA A 245 -9.32 14.39 13.57
CA ALA A 245 -9.40 15.72 12.95
C ALA A 245 -8.04 16.45 12.89
N ALA A 246 -7.14 16.18 13.84
CA ALA A 246 -5.82 16.81 13.92
C ALA A 246 -4.72 16.07 13.14
N LEU A 247 -4.97 14.86 12.62
CA LEU A 247 -3.94 14.06 11.95
C LEU A 247 -3.44 14.74 10.67
N LEU A 248 -4.37 15.23 9.87
CA LEU A 248 -4.08 15.80 8.54
C LEU A 248 -4.42 17.29 8.51
N PRO A 249 -3.54 18.16 7.96
CA PRO A 249 -3.80 19.60 7.91
C PRO A 249 -5.00 19.97 7.04
N TYR A 250 -5.15 19.33 5.87
CA TYR A 250 -6.15 19.68 4.87
C TYR A 250 -7.29 18.68 4.72
N GLN A 251 -7.19 17.53 5.41
CA GLN A 251 -8.16 16.44 5.30
C GLN A 251 -8.67 16.03 6.68
N THR A 252 -9.82 15.36 6.69
CA THR A 252 -10.38 14.68 7.86
C THR A 252 -10.23 13.19 7.65
N PHE A 253 -9.77 12.48 8.69
CA PHE A 253 -9.70 11.03 8.72
C PHE A 253 -10.77 10.48 9.65
N LEU A 254 -11.70 9.72 9.09
CA LEU A 254 -12.86 9.13 9.75
C LEU A 254 -12.78 7.61 9.65
N VAL A 255 -13.12 6.93 10.72
CA VAL A 255 -13.30 5.47 10.72
C VAL A 255 -14.75 5.16 11.07
N PHE A 256 -15.39 4.41 10.21
CA PHE A 256 -16.72 3.90 10.39
C PHE A 256 -16.70 2.38 10.51
N ARG A 257 -17.74 1.83 11.14
CA ARG A 257 -17.95 0.39 11.27
C ARG A 257 -19.27 -0.01 10.66
N LYS A 258 -19.29 -1.15 9.95
CA LYS A 258 -20.52 -1.89 9.67
C LYS A 258 -20.95 -2.64 10.93
N SER A 259 -22.22 -2.54 11.31
CA SER A 259 -22.77 -3.31 12.45
C SER A 259 -22.50 -4.80 12.30
N ALA A 260 -22.35 -5.49 13.43
CA ALA A 260 -22.16 -6.93 13.51
C ALA A 260 -23.40 -7.71 13.07
#